data_6b040a735cca103da2dc8d3f69a9688c
#
_entry.id   6b040a735cca103da2dc8d3f69a9688c
#
_cell.length_a   1.000
_cell.length_b   1.000
_cell.length_c   1.000
_cell.angle_alpha   90.00
_cell.angle_beta   90.00
_cell.angle_gamma   90.00
#
_symmetry.space_group_name_H-M   'P 1'
#
loop_
_entity.id
_entity.type
_entity.pdbx_description
1 polymer ?
#
loop_
_entity_poly.entity_id
_entity_poly.type
_entity_poly.pdbx_seq_one_letter_code
_entity_poly.pdbx_strand_id
1 'polypeptide(L)'
;MDADQTEAEPSTALPTDPAALVAMIEGATVALAAARFTAATEEQLLEIAEVLERVHRRLDAVDAALLVEVSDRGAYRKDGYLSLHQYLSSGLRLGDGEARRRRTSVAAIGRFTGLQGQTLPPSRPATADAVTDGVIGAAHVREIDAIMDRIPAAVDPLTREQAEAQLAAVARELTPDGVRAAGIRLLAHLDPDGSLTDERDRKRHRKFALMPQDRRLMSKVTASLTPALRARFELLLGSWAAPGMNNPADPESPRGACEVADPAAVAAAAERDDRTAGQRGHDALVALLDAERALTAAATTGNGRLSSQIVVTVTDKELREHAGVALTATGTRLPVAELIEVAADATPHLAVFSHHTGQALYLGRGRRLASKAQRLMLFARDRGCTAPGCAAPFSRTQAHHFPDYADGGPTDVDHLGAACGRHNRSVGKALGDWETMLLIDGPHAGRIAWRPVAARYPRKGWRVNQIHHAELLPDQGPHAPPAPGDSRGEAYLARLIAA
;
A
#
# COMPACT_ATOMS: atom_id res chain seq x y z
N MET A 1 55.43 -21.51 -48.69
CA MET A 1 54.54 -20.34 -48.55
C MET A 1 53.51 -20.73 -47.52
N ASP A 2 53.91 -20.66 -46.25
CA ASP A 2 53.02 -20.94 -45.13
C ASP A 2 52.26 -19.67 -44.78
N ALA A 3 50.94 -19.74 -44.91
CA ALA A 3 50.06 -18.70 -44.46
C ALA A 3 49.82 -18.90 -42.97
N ASP A 4 50.45 -18.03 -42.19
CA ASP A 4 50.26 -17.88 -40.76
C ASP A 4 48.83 -17.34 -40.51
N GLN A 5 47.92 -18.23 -40.16
CA GLN A 5 46.58 -17.85 -39.67
C GLN A 5 46.73 -17.61 -38.16
N THR A 6 47.06 -16.40 -37.82
CA THR A 6 46.92 -15.92 -36.43
C THR A 6 45.44 -15.87 -36.12
N GLU A 7 44.91 -16.91 -35.45
CA GLU A 7 43.61 -16.85 -34.78
C GLU A 7 43.68 -15.75 -33.73
N ALA A 8 42.97 -14.65 -33.98
CA ALA A 8 42.78 -13.59 -33.00
C ALA A 8 41.99 -14.19 -31.83
N GLU A 9 42.66 -14.28 -30.65
CA GLU A 9 41.98 -14.59 -29.40
C GLU A 9 40.80 -13.62 -29.21
N PRO A 10 39.59 -14.12 -28.88
CA PRO A 10 38.44 -13.23 -28.66
C PRO A 10 38.75 -12.28 -27.49
N SER A 11 38.75 -11.00 -27.79
CA SER A 11 38.89 -9.94 -26.79
C SER A 11 37.89 -10.17 -25.63
N THR A 12 38.41 -10.50 -24.46
CA THR A 12 37.63 -10.69 -23.20
C THR A 12 37.15 -9.38 -22.57
N ALA A 13 37.25 -8.25 -23.29
CA ALA A 13 36.78 -6.97 -22.79
C ALA A 13 35.24 -6.92 -22.75
N LEU A 14 34.70 -6.64 -21.57
CA LEU A 14 33.27 -6.44 -21.39
C LEU A 14 32.80 -5.23 -22.21
N PRO A 15 31.57 -5.28 -22.79
CA PRO A 15 31.00 -4.14 -23.48
C PRO A 15 30.79 -2.95 -22.54
N THR A 16 30.91 -1.75 -23.05
CA THR A 16 30.64 -0.52 -22.27
C THR A 16 29.19 -0.08 -22.34
N ASP A 17 28.42 -0.61 -23.27
CA ASP A 17 26.99 -0.31 -23.40
C ASP A 17 26.18 -0.99 -22.29
N PRO A 18 25.40 -0.22 -21.48
CA PRO A 18 24.60 -0.80 -20.40
C PRO A 18 23.57 -1.84 -20.85
N ALA A 19 22.98 -1.68 -22.04
CA ALA A 19 22.00 -2.62 -22.57
C ALA A 19 22.66 -3.97 -22.89
N ALA A 20 23.86 -3.95 -23.47
CA ALA A 20 24.63 -5.16 -23.75
C ALA A 20 25.06 -5.86 -22.46
N LEU A 21 25.48 -5.11 -21.43
CA LEU A 21 25.81 -5.68 -20.12
C LEU A 21 24.59 -6.35 -19.47
N VAL A 22 23.42 -5.73 -19.51
CA VAL A 22 22.18 -6.31 -18.97
C VAL A 22 21.80 -7.59 -19.72
N ALA A 23 21.93 -7.62 -21.05
CA ALA A 23 21.68 -8.83 -21.86
C ALA A 23 22.65 -9.98 -21.49
N MET A 24 23.92 -9.68 -21.18
CA MET A 24 24.88 -10.67 -20.69
C MET A 24 24.49 -11.23 -19.32
N ILE A 25 24.06 -10.35 -18.39
CA ILE A 25 23.57 -10.78 -17.06
C ILE A 25 22.35 -11.69 -17.23
N GLU A 26 21.39 -11.31 -18.09
CA GLU A 26 20.20 -12.12 -18.38
C GLU A 26 20.59 -13.49 -18.92
N GLY A 27 21.46 -13.55 -19.92
CA GLY A 27 21.96 -14.80 -20.49
C GLY A 27 22.67 -15.68 -19.47
N ALA A 28 23.55 -15.09 -18.66
CA ALA A 28 24.27 -15.79 -17.59
C ALA A 28 23.32 -16.34 -16.50
N THR A 29 22.30 -15.58 -16.11
CA THR A 29 21.31 -16.02 -15.10
C THR A 29 20.42 -17.13 -15.64
N VAL A 30 20.02 -17.10 -16.92
CA VAL A 30 19.28 -18.19 -17.57
C VAL A 30 20.12 -19.47 -17.60
N ALA A 31 21.40 -19.38 -18.00
CA ALA A 31 22.32 -20.52 -18.00
C ALA A 31 22.53 -21.09 -16.59
N LEU A 32 22.72 -20.22 -15.60
CA LEU A 32 22.91 -20.62 -14.20
C LEU A 32 21.65 -21.29 -13.63
N ALA A 33 20.46 -20.81 -13.98
CA ALA A 33 19.19 -21.42 -13.56
C ALA A 33 18.98 -22.83 -14.14
N ALA A 34 19.57 -23.13 -15.32
CA ALA A 34 19.56 -24.45 -15.92
C ALA A 34 20.71 -25.36 -15.43
N ALA A 35 21.68 -24.81 -14.71
CA ALA A 35 22.85 -25.55 -14.25
C ALA A 35 22.48 -26.58 -13.16
N ARG A 36 23.21 -27.69 -13.13
CA ARG A 36 23.08 -28.73 -12.11
C ARG A 36 24.24 -28.62 -11.13
N PHE A 37 23.94 -28.38 -9.87
CA PHE A 37 24.95 -28.25 -8.81
C PHE A 37 25.35 -29.60 -8.16
N THR A 38 24.73 -30.70 -8.59
CA THR A 38 24.96 -32.04 -8.00
C THR A 38 26.38 -32.57 -8.12
N ALA A 39 27.16 -32.06 -9.06
CA ALA A 39 28.56 -32.46 -9.27
C ALA A 39 29.56 -31.55 -8.52
N ALA A 40 29.11 -30.47 -7.92
CA ALA A 40 29.98 -29.56 -7.17
C ALA A 40 30.30 -30.12 -5.78
N THR A 41 31.51 -29.86 -5.31
CA THR A 41 31.89 -30.17 -3.93
C THR A 41 31.21 -29.24 -2.94
N GLU A 42 31.16 -29.58 -1.67
CA GLU A 42 30.58 -28.72 -0.62
C GLU A 42 31.27 -27.36 -0.56
N GLU A 43 32.58 -27.29 -0.70
CA GLU A 43 33.35 -26.04 -0.75
C GLU A 43 32.97 -25.19 -1.95
N GLN A 44 32.85 -25.79 -3.15
CA GLN A 44 32.43 -25.10 -4.35
C GLN A 44 30.96 -24.55 -4.22
N LEU A 45 30.08 -25.30 -3.57
CA LEU A 45 28.71 -24.84 -3.32
C LEU A 45 28.67 -23.60 -2.42
N LEU A 46 29.48 -23.57 -1.36
CA LEU A 46 29.61 -22.44 -0.45
C LEU A 46 30.19 -21.21 -1.19
N GLU A 47 31.29 -21.43 -1.96
CA GLU A 47 31.90 -20.37 -2.75
C GLU A 47 30.91 -19.75 -3.77
N ILE A 48 30.18 -20.61 -4.50
CA ILE A 48 29.15 -20.18 -5.46
C ILE A 48 28.06 -19.35 -4.75
N ALA A 49 27.61 -19.79 -3.57
CA ALA A 49 26.60 -19.08 -2.80
C ALA A 49 27.10 -17.69 -2.36
N GLU A 50 28.33 -17.58 -1.90
CA GLU A 50 28.94 -16.30 -1.50
C GLU A 50 29.13 -15.35 -2.67
N VAL A 51 29.59 -15.86 -3.82
CA VAL A 51 29.76 -15.06 -5.05
C VAL A 51 28.40 -14.57 -5.55
N LEU A 52 27.40 -15.45 -5.57
CA LEU A 52 26.05 -15.12 -6.02
C LEU A 52 25.42 -14.06 -5.11
N GLU A 53 25.61 -14.15 -3.79
CA GLU A 53 25.14 -13.14 -2.84
C GLU A 53 25.82 -11.78 -3.10
N ARG A 54 27.14 -11.75 -3.37
CA ARG A 54 27.83 -10.51 -3.76
C ARG A 54 27.28 -9.92 -5.06
N VAL A 55 26.93 -10.75 -6.02
CA VAL A 55 26.29 -10.29 -7.27
C VAL A 55 24.94 -9.64 -6.98
N HIS A 56 24.09 -10.28 -6.17
CA HIS A 56 22.80 -9.72 -5.77
C HIS A 56 22.96 -8.34 -5.11
N ARG A 57 23.92 -8.20 -4.18
CA ARG A 57 24.19 -6.93 -3.49
C ARG A 57 24.70 -5.84 -4.44
N ARG A 58 25.55 -6.18 -5.42
CA ARG A 58 26.00 -5.23 -6.45
C ARG A 58 24.86 -4.82 -7.38
N LEU A 59 23.93 -5.70 -7.66
CA LEU A 59 22.73 -5.36 -8.44
C LEU A 59 21.85 -4.34 -7.73
N ASP A 60 21.84 -4.28 -6.37
CA ASP A 60 21.17 -3.21 -5.64
C ASP A 60 21.75 -1.81 -5.97
N ALA A 61 23.09 -1.70 -6.13
CA ALA A 61 23.72 -0.47 -6.55
C ALA A 61 23.39 -0.10 -8.01
N VAL A 62 23.39 -1.08 -8.91
CA VAL A 62 23.00 -0.90 -10.32
C VAL A 62 21.54 -0.45 -10.42
N ASP A 63 20.66 -1.10 -9.66
CA ASP A 63 19.23 -0.77 -9.62
C ASP A 63 19.03 0.67 -9.11
N ALA A 64 19.74 1.07 -8.06
CA ALA A 64 19.69 2.43 -7.53
C ALA A 64 20.16 3.46 -8.58
N ALA A 65 21.26 3.22 -9.27
CA ALA A 65 21.77 4.12 -10.31
C ALA A 65 20.80 4.25 -11.49
N LEU A 66 20.22 3.12 -11.97
CA LEU A 66 19.23 3.11 -13.04
C LEU A 66 17.96 3.88 -12.63
N LEU A 67 17.47 3.64 -11.41
CA LEU A 67 16.24 4.27 -10.92
C LEU A 67 16.41 5.76 -10.64
N VAL A 68 17.61 6.25 -10.32
CA VAL A 68 17.92 7.69 -10.31
C VAL A 68 17.68 8.28 -11.69
N GLU A 69 18.24 7.70 -12.75
CA GLU A 69 18.06 8.19 -14.13
C GLU A 69 16.57 8.13 -14.57
N VAL A 70 15.88 7.04 -14.24
CA VAL A 70 14.44 6.91 -14.50
C VAL A 70 13.64 8.00 -13.78
N SER A 71 14.05 8.37 -12.56
CA SER A 71 13.41 9.41 -11.76
C SER A 71 13.72 10.81 -12.29
N ASP A 72 15.00 11.15 -12.48
CA ASP A 72 15.47 12.47 -12.89
C ASP A 72 14.92 12.85 -14.27
N ARG A 73 14.92 11.91 -15.20
CA ARG A 73 14.35 12.13 -16.54
C ARG A 73 12.83 11.98 -16.60
N GLY A 74 12.20 11.53 -15.51
CA GLY A 74 10.76 11.22 -15.49
C GLY A 74 10.36 10.19 -16.54
N ALA A 75 11.26 9.23 -16.88
CA ALA A 75 11.08 8.27 -17.96
C ALA A 75 9.81 7.42 -17.79
N TYR A 76 9.41 7.12 -16.55
CA TYR A 76 8.17 6.41 -16.21
C TYR A 76 6.91 7.11 -16.75
N ARG A 77 6.96 8.43 -16.98
CA ARG A 77 5.82 9.21 -17.52
C ARG A 77 5.51 8.84 -18.97
N LYS A 78 6.53 8.43 -19.75
CA LYS A 78 6.34 8.01 -21.14
C LYS A 78 5.47 6.75 -21.25
N ASP A 79 5.43 5.95 -20.19
CA ASP A 79 4.56 4.77 -20.08
C ASP A 79 3.25 5.07 -19.32
N GLY A 80 2.97 6.35 -19.03
CA GLY A 80 1.76 6.81 -18.36
C GLY A 80 1.76 6.64 -16.84
N TYR A 81 2.89 6.33 -16.20
CA TYR A 81 2.97 6.28 -14.75
C TYR A 81 3.21 7.66 -14.16
N LEU A 82 2.53 7.97 -13.05
CA LEU A 82 2.56 9.30 -12.44
C LEU A 82 3.68 9.46 -11.39
N SER A 83 4.37 8.37 -11.07
CA SER A 83 5.50 8.37 -10.13
C SER A 83 6.37 7.14 -10.30
N LEU A 84 7.62 7.26 -9.85
CA LEU A 84 8.52 6.12 -9.75
C LEU A 84 7.89 4.97 -8.95
N HIS A 85 7.22 5.26 -7.82
CA HIS A 85 6.54 4.23 -7.03
C HIS A 85 5.48 3.46 -7.82
N GLN A 86 4.65 4.17 -8.59
CA GLN A 86 3.63 3.53 -9.42
C GLN A 86 4.26 2.72 -10.57
N TYR A 87 5.33 3.21 -11.17
CA TYR A 87 6.11 2.46 -12.15
C TYR A 87 6.67 1.16 -11.57
N LEU A 88 7.30 1.21 -10.41
CA LEU A 88 7.82 0.04 -9.71
C LEU A 88 6.72 -0.95 -9.36
N SER A 89 5.62 -0.48 -8.74
CA SER A 89 4.57 -1.37 -8.26
C SER A 89 3.70 -1.95 -9.39
N SER A 90 3.29 -1.13 -10.36
CA SER A 90 2.36 -1.55 -11.42
C SER A 90 3.05 -1.84 -12.75
N GLY A 91 4.11 -1.11 -13.08
CA GLY A 91 4.87 -1.29 -14.33
C GLY A 91 5.76 -2.50 -14.27
N LEU A 92 6.55 -2.61 -13.21
CA LEU A 92 7.44 -3.75 -12.95
C LEU A 92 6.77 -4.86 -12.14
N ARG A 93 5.52 -4.69 -11.72
CA ARG A 93 4.73 -5.65 -10.93
C ARG A 93 5.36 -6.03 -9.59
N LEU A 94 6.12 -5.14 -9.00
CA LEU A 94 6.65 -5.32 -7.65
C LEU A 94 5.53 -5.08 -6.64
N GLY A 95 5.50 -5.80 -5.53
CA GLY A 95 4.57 -5.50 -4.44
C GLY A 95 4.85 -4.11 -3.85
N ASP A 96 3.83 -3.46 -3.27
CA ASP A 96 3.94 -2.10 -2.70
C ASP A 96 5.10 -1.97 -1.68
N GLY A 97 5.30 -3.02 -0.86
CA GLY A 97 6.42 -3.08 0.08
C GLY A 97 7.80 -3.07 -0.61
N GLU A 98 7.95 -3.82 -1.72
CA GLU A 98 9.20 -3.86 -2.47
C GLU A 98 9.44 -2.54 -3.22
N ALA A 99 8.40 -1.97 -3.82
CA ALA A 99 8.50 -0.66 -4.46
C ALA A 99 8.95 0.44 -3.48
N ARG A 100 8.47 0.40 -2.23
CA ARG A 100 8.95 1.29 -1.16
C ARG A 100 10.41 1.03 -0.81
N ARG A 101 10.80 -0.23 -0.63
CA ARG A 101 12.17 -0.63 -0.30
C ARG A 101 13.16 -0.11 -1.34
N ARG A 102 12.91 -0.32 -2.63
CA ARG A 102 13.76 0.19 -3.70
C ARG A 102 13.85 1.71 -3.69
N ARG A 103 12.74 2.41 -3.46
CA ARG A 103 12.76 3.87 -3.33
C ARG A 103 13.59 4.37 -2.15
N THR A 104 13.55 3.69 -1.01
CA THR A 104 14.40 4.01 0.15
C THR A 104 15.87 3.83 -0.23
N SER A 105 16.25 2.72 -0.87
CA SER A 105 17.62 2.52 -1.34
C SER A 105 18.05 3.60 -2.33
N VAL A 106 17.23 3.93 -3.33
CA VAL A 106 17.51 5.01 -4.29
C VAL A 106 17.74 6.34 -3.58
N ALA A 107 16.93 6.70 -2.57
CA ALA A 107 17.08 7.94 -1.82
C ALA A 107 18.35 7.97 -0.95
N ALA A 108 18.76 6.81 -0.41
CA ALA A 108 19.92 6.68 0.46
C ALA A 108 21.24 6.67 -0.32
N ILE A 109 21.36 5.83 -1.34
CA ILE A 109 22.62 5.56 -2.05
C ILE A 109 22.67 6.11 -3.48
N GLY A 110 21.58 6.68 -3.99
CA GLY A 110 21.51 7.24 -5.34
C GLY A 110 22.29 8.54 -5.48
N ARG A 111 22.91 8.73 -6.65
CA ARG A 111 23.62 9.95 -7.03
C ARG A 111 22.73 10.77 -7.97
N PHE A 112 22.00 11.73 -7.43
CA PHE A 112 21.07 12.57 -8.18
C PHE A 112 21.79 13.70 -8.90
N THR A 113 21.15 14.25 -9.94
CA THR A 113 21.65 15.43 -10.64
C THR A 113 21.09 16.69 -9.99
N GLY A 114 21.98 17.60 -9.58
CA GLY A 114 21.60 18.89 -9.03
C GLY A 114 21.03 19.82 -10.11
N LEU A 115 20.42 20.93 -9.69
CA LEU A 115 19.80 21.92 -10.58
C LEU A 115 20.77 22.55 -11.59
N GLN A 116 22.07 22.53 -11.31
CA GLN A 116 23.12 23.05 -12.18
C GLN A 116 23.79 21.94 -13.03
N GLY A 117 23.25 20.74 -13.03
CA GLY A 117 23.75 19.58 -13.78
C GLY A 117 24.90 18.82 -13.11
N GLN A 118 25.35 19.23 -11.90
CA GLN A 118 26.36 18.48 -11.14
C GLN A 118 25.79 17.22 -10.52
N THR A 119 26.61 16.17 -10.45
CA THR A 119 26.25 14.96 -9.70
C THR A 119 26.37 15.23 -8.20
N LEU A 120 25.29 15.04 -7.47
CA LEU A 120 25.26 15.17 -6.01
C LEU A 120 25.79 13.88 -5.35
N PRO A 121 26.49 13.99 -4.21
CA PRO A 121 26.86 12.81 -3.45
C PRO A 121 25.59 12.10 -2.93
N PRO A 122 25.67 10.78 -2.68
CA PRO A 122 24.58 10.07 -2.03
C PRO A 122 24.27 10.65 -0.65
N SER A 123 23.03 10.49 -0.18
CA SER A 123 22.66 10.88 1.19
C SER A 123 23.39 10.07 2.26
N ARG A 124 23.86 8.86 1.89
CA ARG A 124 24.62 7.91 2.72
C ARG A 124 25.87 7.45 1.96
N PRO A 125 26.95 8.28 1.94
CA PRO A 125 28.11 7.99 1.08
C PRO A 125 28.82 6.69 1.43
N ALA A 126 29.17 6.46 2.69
CA ALA A 126 29.87 5.24 3.13
C ALA A 126 29.03 3.97 2.92
N THR A 127 27.71 4.09 3.08
CA THR A 127 26.76 3.00 2.77
C THR A 127 26.73 2.73 1.27
N ALA A 128 26.72 3.75 0.42
CA ALA A 128 26.74 3.61 -1.03
C ALA A 128 28.00 2.90 -1.53
N ASP A 129 29.16 3.23 -0.96
CA ASP A 129 30.42 2.59 -1.28
C ASP A 129 30.39 1.10 -0.88
N ALA A 130 29.88 0.77 0.31
CA ALA A 130 29.80 -0.61 0.78
C ALA A 130 28.81 -1.48 -0.06
N VAL A 131 27.75 -0.90 -0.61
CA VAL A 131 26.85 -1.59 -1.56
C VAL A 131 27.54 -1.80 -2.90
N THR A 132 28.28 -0.80 -3.40
CA THR A 132 29.04 -0.87 -4.65
C THR A 132 30.12 -1.98 -4.59
N ASP A 133 30.79 -2.13 -3.44
CA ASP A 133 31.73 -3.22 -3.17
C ASP A 133 31.03 -4.60 -3.14
N GLY A 134 29.71 -4.65 -2.98
CA GLY A 134 28.93 -5.89 -2.86
C GLY A 134 29.01 -6.54 -1.48
N VAL A 135 29.51 -5.80 -0.47
CA VAL A 135 29.67 -6.31 0.90
C VAL A 135 28.36 -6.24 1.67
N ILE A 136 27.54 -5.21 1.41
CA ILE A 136 26.21 -5.06 2.00
C ILE A 136 25.14 -4.94 0.90
N GLY A 137 23.89 -5.26 1.23
CA GLY A 137 22.74 -5.14 0.30
C GLY A 137 21.63 -4.26 0.85
N ALA A 138 20.53 -4.17 0.11
CA ALA A 138 19.38 -3.29 0.40
C ALA A 138 18.80 -3.45 1.81
N ALA A 139 18.93 -4.62 2.45
CA ALA A 139 18.49 -4.83 3.82
C ALA A 139 19.31 -4.00 4.82
N HIS A 140 20.64 -3.97 4.65
CA HIS A 140 21.54 -3.15 5.48
C HIS A 140 21.28 -1.65 5.25
N VAL A 141 21.12 -1.23 3.98
CA VAL A 141 20.79 0.16 3.63
C VAL A 141 19.56 0.64 4.40
N ARG A 142 18.51 -0.19 4.46
CA ARG A 142 17.28 0.19 5.18
C ARG A 142 17.47 0.33 6.69
N GLU A 143 18.25 -0.55 7.30
CA GLU A 143 18.54 -0.44 8.74
C GLU A 143 19.37 0.80 9.05
N ILE A 144 20.41 1.07 8.25
CA ILE A 144 21.23 2.28 8.41
C ILE A 144 20.37 3.52 8.24
N ASP A 145 19.59 3.61 7.17
CA ASP A 145 18.73 4.77 6.89
C ASP A 145 17.69 4.99 8.00
N ALA A 146 17.07 3.91 8.50
CA ALA A 146 16.12 3.98 9.60
C ALA A 146 16.75 4.46 10.93
N ILE A 147 18.02 4.13 11.18
CA ILE A 147 18.77 4.60 12.34
C ILE A 147 19.12 6.07 12.15
N MET A 148 19.67 6.45 11.01
CA MET A 148 20.06 7.82 10.68
C MET A 148 18.87 8.79 10.75
N ASP A 149 17.68 8.34 10.36
CA ASP A 149 16.45 9.12 10.49
C ASP A 149 16.04 9.39 11.95
N ARG A 150 16.46 8.54 12.88
CA ARG A 150 16.18 8.67 14.32
C ARG A 150 17.18 9.57 15.04
N ILE A 151 18.31 9.92 14.44
CA ILE A 151 19.28 10.86 15.03
C ILE A 151 18.61 12.23 15.13
N PRO A 152 18.57 12.86 16.33
CA PRO A 152 17.95 14.17 16.53
C PRO A 152 18.52 15.24 15.62
N ALA A 153 17.69 16.17 15.13
CA ALA A 153 18.11 17.24 14.23
C ALA A 153 19.15 18.20 14.87
N ALA A 154 19.22 18.26 16.19
CA ALA A 154 20.19 19.03 16.95
C ALA A 154 21.63 18.48 16.87
N VAL A 155 21.80 17.20 16.49
CA VAL A 155 23.13 16.61 16.28
C VAL A 155 23.76 17.25 15.06
N ASP A 156 24.98 17.72 15.19
CA ASP A 156 25.69 18.44 14.13
C ASP A 156 25.95 17.54 12.91
N PRO A 157 26.14 18.13 11.71
CA PRO A 157 26.32 17.39 10.46
C PRO A 157 27.53 16.46 10.46
N LEU A 158 28.66 16.88 11.03
CA LEU A 158 29.89 16.07 11.05
C LEU A 158 29.70 14.81 11.89
N THR A 159 29.10 14.94 13.08
CA THR A 159 28.75 13.79 13.94
C THR A 159 27.78 12.84 13.22
N ARG A 160 26.84 13.37 12.43
CA ARG A 160 25.91 12.53 11.64
C ARG A 160 26.65 11.79 10.53
N GLU A 161 27.58 12.41 9.83
CA GLU A 161 28.44 11.76 8.82
C GLU A 161 29.30 10.65 9.44
N GLN A 162 29.89 10.92 10.60
CA GLN A 162 30.66 9.91 11.36
C GLN A 162 29.80 8.74 11.81
N ALA A 163 28.57 9.01 12.26
CA ALA A 163 27.60 7.98 12.64
C ALA A 163 27.24 7.08 11.45
N GLU A 164 27.01 7.67 10.27
CA GLU A 164 26.75 6.91 9.05
C GLU A 164 27.94 6.04 8.67
N ALA A 165 29.14 6.59 8.67
CA ALA A 165 30.37 5.85 8.36
C ALA A 165 30.62 4.68 9.34
N GLN A 166 30.35 4.87 10.64
CA GLN A 166 30.45 3.81 11.64
C GLN A 166 29.42 2.71 11.39
N LEU A 167 28.16 3.07 11.08
CA LEU A 167 27.13 2.07 10.77
C LEU A 167 27.45 1.31 9.50
N ALA A 168 27.99 1.95 8.47
CA ALA A 168 28.42 1.31 7.24
C ALA A 168 29.61 0.35 7.50
N ALA A 169 30.57 0.73 8.35
CA ALA A 169 31.66 -0.13 8.75
C ALA A 169 31.17 -1.36 9.51
N VAL A 170 30.25 -1.19 10.47
CA VAL A 170 29.60 -2.30 11.21
C VAL A 170 28.83 -3.21 10.26
N ALA A 171 28.16 -2.65 9.27
CA ALA A 171 27.37 -3.41 8.30
C ALA A 171 28.22 -4.31 7.39
N ARG A 172 29.50 -4.01 7.22
CA ARG A 172 30.43 -4.87 6.47
C ARG A 172 30.73 -6.20 7.18
N GLU A 173 30.51 -6.27 8.49
CA GLU A 173 30.82 -7.45 9.33
C GLU A 173 29.56 -8.12 9.91
N LEU A 174 28.48 -7.37 10.11
CA LEU A 174 27.27 -7.84 10.78
C LEU A 174 26.09 -7.97 9.84
N THR A 175 25.12 -8.78 10.24
CA THR A 175 23.81 -8.88 9.58
C THR A 175 23.00 -7.60 9.80
N PRO A 176 21.91 -7.36 9.02
CA PRO A 176 21.02 -6.21 9.24
C PRO A 176 20.48 -6.10 10.67
N ASP A 177 20.23 -7.24 11.35
CA ASP A 177 19.81 -7.23 12.76
C ASP A 177 20.93 -6.79 13.69
N GLY A 178 22.19 -7.19 13.38
CA GLY A 178 23.37 -6.72 14.09
C GLY A 178 23.59 -5.20 13.93
N VAL A 179 23.37 -4.68 12.72
CA VAL A 179 23.40 -3.22 12.44
C VAL A 179 22.32 -2.49 13.25
N ARG A 180 21.12 -3.04 13.33
CA ARG A 180 20.04 -2.49 14.15
C ARG A 180 20.43 -2.40 15.62
N ALA A 181 21.02 -3.46 16.16
CA ALA A 181 21.48 -3.49 17.55
C ALA A 181 22.58 -2.46 17.83
N ALA A 182 23.57 -2.35 16.91
CA ALA A 182 24.61 -1.33 16.98
C ALA A 182 24.04 0.09 16.89
N GLY A 183 23.07 0.30 16.02
CA GLY A 183 22.40 1.60 15.85
C GLY A 183 21.62 2.04 17.08
N ILE A 184 20.96 1.12 17.79
CA ILE A 184 20.29 1.43 19.08
C ILE A 184 21.32 1.94 20.08
N ARG A 185 22.52 1.32 20.16
CA ARG A 185 23.59 1.77 21.06
C ARG A 185 24.14 3.13 20.64
N LEU A 186 24.31 3.35 19.34
CA LEU A 186 24.74 4.63 18.80
C LEU A 186 23.77 5.75 19.17
N LEU A 187 22.47 5.53 18.98
CA LEU A 187 21.44 6.51 19.36
C LEU A 187 21.47 6.81 20.86
N ALA A 188 21.62 5.79 21.71
CA ALA A 188 21.74 5.97 23.15
C ALA A 188 23.02 6.73 23.55
N HIS A 189 24.09 6.65 22.73
CA HIS A 189 25.30 7.44 22.96
C HIS A 189 25.13 8.89 22.50
N LEU A 190 24.45 9.12 21.38
CA LEU A 190 24.24 10.47 20.83
C LEU A 190 23.22 11.29 21.60
N ASP A 191 22.24 10.67 22.22
CA ASP A 191 21.15 11.31 22.98
C ASP A 191 20.77 10.44 24.22
N PRO A 192 21.68 10.35 25.23
CA PRO A 192 21.56 9.41 26.33
C PRO A 192 20.31 9.65 27.19
N ASP A 193 19.93 10.88 27.37
CA ASP A 193 18.79 11.32 28.18
C ASP A 193 17.57 11.80 27.38
N GLY A 194 17.66 11.74 26.02
CA GLY A 194 16.61 12.21 25.13
C GLY A 194 16.46 13.74 25.08
N SER A 195 17.41 14.49 25.65
CA SER A 195 17.34 15.96 25.74
C SER A 195 17.49 16.66 24.39
N LEU A 196 18.20 16.04 23.44
CA LEU A 196 18.37 16.55 22.08
C LEU A 196 17.12 16.39 21.22
N THR A 197 16.19 15.51 21.63
CA THR A 197 14.93 15.30 20.91
C THR A 197 13.96 16.43 21.21
N ASP A 198 13.92 17.42 20.33
CA ASP A 198 13.06 18.60 20.47
C ASP A 198 11.61 18.37 19.97
N GLU A 199 10.78 19.42 20.06
CA GLU A 199 9.41 19.38 19.58
C GLU A 199 9.32 19.15 18.07
N ARG A 200 10.32 19.58 17.28
CA ARG A 200 10.36 19.40 15.81
C ARG A 200 10.57 17.92 15.48
N ASP A 201 11.46 17.24 16.18
CA ASP A 201 11.69 15.80 16.02
C ASP A 201 10.43 15.01 16.40
N ARG A 202 9.81 15.33 17.53
CA ARG A 202 8.52 14.70 17.89
C ARG A 202 7.43 14.94 16.86
N LYS A 203 7.33 16.16 16.32
CA LYS A 203 6.39 16.49 15.23
C LYS A 203 6.69 15.74 13.93
N ARG A 204 7.95 15.51 13.61
CA ARG A 204 8.38 14.76 12.43
C ARG A 204 7.99 13.27 12.53
N HIS A 205 8.17 12.68 13.70
CA HIS A 205 7.93 11.25 13.94
C HIS A 205 6.49 10.89 14.31
N ARG A 206 5.61 11.88 14.55
CA ARG A 206 4.21 11.59 14.86
C ARG A 206 3.54 10.83 13.73
N LYS A 207 2.81 9.77 14.08
CA LYS A 207 2.16 8.89 13.11
C LYS A 207 0.89 8.29 13.72
N PHE A 208 -0.13 8.16 12.90
CA PHE A 208 -1.31 7.34 13.18
C PHE A 208 -1.72 6.66 11.88
N ALA A 209 -1.70 5.34 11.84
CA ALA A 209 -1.97 4.58 10.63
C ALA A 209 -2.82 3.34 10.93
N LEU A 210 -3.90 3.19 10.17
CA LEU A 210 -4.67 1.97 10.07
C LEU A 210 -3.98 1.05 9.06
N MET A 211 -3.64 -0.15 9.50
CA MET A 211 -3.06 -1.17 8.63
C MET A 211 -4.16 -1.89 7.85
N PRO A 212 -3.84 -2.52 6.71
CA PRO A 212 -4.80 -3.34 5.97
C PRO A 212 -5.45 -4.41 6.86
N GLN A 213 -6.70 -4.75 6.53
CA GLN A 213 -7.40 -5.83 7.21
C GLN A 213 -6.73 -7.17 6.95
N ASP A 214 -6.65 -8.00 7.98
CA ASP A 214 -6.20 -9.37 7.90
C ASP A 214 -7.32 -10.31 7.40
N ARG A 215 -7.08 -11.64 7.46
CA ARG A 215 -8.09 -12.65 7.06
C ARG A 215 -9.33 -12.68 7.97
N ARG A 216 -9.22 -12.16 9.19
CA ARG A 216 -10.32 -12.04 10.15
C ARG A 216 -11.05 -10.71 10.03
N LEU A 217 -10.73 -9.93 9.00
CA LEU A 217 -11.20 -8.56 8.76
C LEU A 217 -10.79 -7.56 9.86
N MET A 218 -9.83 -7.93 10.71
CA MET A 218 -9.29 -7.06 11.75
C MET A 218 -8.18 -6.17 11.19
N SER A 219 -8.12 -4.92 11.67
CA SER A 219 -7.05 -3.98 11.32
C SER A 219 -6.22 -3.64 12.53
N LYS A 220 -4.90 -3.67 12.39
CA LYS A 220 -4.00 -3.12 13.40
C LYS A 220 -3.90 -1.61 13.25
N VAL A 221 -3.83 -0.91 14.37
CA VAL A 221 -3.46 0.50 14.44
C VAL A 221 -2.01 0.60 14.88
N THR A 222 -1.20 1.38 14.15
CA THR A 222 0.15 1.75 14.58
C THR A 222 0.22 3.25 14.76
N ALA A 223 0.69 3.71 15.93
CA ALA A 223 0.76 5.11 16.24
C ALA A 223 2.08 5.46 16.94
N SER A 224 2.61 6.66 16.62
CA SER A 224 3.63 7.35 17.41
C SER A 224 3.01 8.65 17.91
N LEU A 225 2.67 8.66 19.18
CA LEU A 225 1.91 9.74 19.80
C LEU A 225 2.86 10.76 20.43
N THR A 226 2.56 12.05 20.26
CA THR A 226 3.23 13.09 21.07
C THR A 226 2.81 12.95 22.54
N PRO A 227 3.64 13.41 23.50
CA PRO A 227 3.29 13.33 24.92
C PRO A 227 1.91 13.92 25.25
N ALA A 228 1.58 15.06 24.63
CA ALA A 228 0.28 15.70 24.82
C ALA A 228 -0.91 14.86 24.32
N LEU A 229 -0.74 14.17 23.19
CA LEU A 229 -1.78 13.29 22.67
C LEU A 229 -1.87 12.00 23.49
N ARG A 230 -0.74 11.45 23.93
CA ARG A 230 -0.72 10.29 24.81
C ARG A 230 -1.49 10.57 26.12
N ALA A 231 -1.20 11.69 26.78
CA ALA A 231 -1.90 12.07 28.03
C ALA A 231 -3.42 12.17 27.81
N ARG A 232 -3.86 12.72 26.67
CA ARG A 232 -5.30 12.77 26.34
C ARG A 232 -5.91 11.40 26.12
N PHE A 233 -5.17 10.47 25.47
CA PHE A 233 -5.62 9.09 25.30
C PHE A 233 -5.70 8.36 26.64
N GLU A 234 -4.73 8.56 27.54
CA GLU A 234 -4.75 7.97 28.89
C GLU A 234 -5.95 8.45 29.72
N LEU A 235 -6.25 9.76 29.66
CA LEU A 235 -7.45 10.32 30.32
C LEU A 235 -8.74 9.74 29.70
N LEU A 236 -8.84 9.71 28.37
CA LEU A 236 -10.00 9.16 27.68
C LEU A 236 -10.22 7.69 28.02
N LEU A 237 -9.16 6.87 27.93
CA LEU A 237 -9.26 5.44 28.27
C LEU A 237 -9.55 5.21 29.75
N GLY A 238 -8.97 6.02 30.65
CA GLY A 238 -9.27 5.95 32.06
C GLY A 238 -10.73 6.18 32.38
N SER A 239 -11.36 7.09 31.64
CA SER A 239 -12.77 7.47 31.82
C SER A 239 -13.73 6.54 31.07
N TRP A 240 -13.56 6.39 29.76
CA TRP A 240 -14.49 5.67 28.90
C TRP A 240 -14.29 4.15 28.91
N ALA A 241 -13.08 3.66 29.20
CA ALA A 241 -12.76 2.23 29.28
C ALA A 241 -12.66 1.71 30.70
N ALA A 242 -13.20 2.46 31.66
CA ALA A 242 -13.33 2.01 33.07
C ALA A 242 -14.13 0.69 33.11
N PRO A 243 -13.83 -0.23 34.03
CA PRO A 243 -14.58 -1.47 34.19
C PRO A 243 -16.08 -1.21 34.27
N GLY A 244 -16.87 -2.00 33.54
CA GLY A 244 -18.31 -1.87 33.46
C GLY A 244 -18.85 -0.82 32.49
N MET A 245 -18.01 0.12 32.01
CA MET A 245 -18.45 1.19 31.11
C MET A 245 -18.49 0.73 29.65
N ASN A 246 -19.47 1.27 28.90
CA ASN A 246 -19.58 1.11 27.45
C ASN A 246 -19.47 -0.34 26.98
N ASN A 247 -20.03 -1.30 27.74
CA ASN A 247 -20.07 -2.71 27.35
C ASN A 247 -21.24 -2.95 26.37
N PRO A 248 -20.98 -3.28 25.08
CA PRO A 248 -22.07 -3.55 24.14
C PRO A 248 -22.87 -4.81 24.48
N ALA A 249 -22.27 -5.77 25.20
CA ALA A 249 -22.93 -7.03 25.58
C ALA A 249 -23.77 -6.91 26.86
N ASP A 250 -23.63 -5.83 27.64
CA ASP A 250 -24.40 -5.58 28.86
C ASP A 250 -25.38 -4.42 28.64
N PRO A 251 -26.70 -4.67 28.50
CA PRO A 251 -27.70 -3.62 28.34
C PRO A 251 -27.77 -2.61 29.49
N GLU A 252 -27.35 -3.01 30.69
CA GLU A 252 -27.33 -2.16 31.87
C GLU A 252 -26.00 -1.40 32.07
N SER A 253 -25.02 -1.62 31.13
CA SER A 253 -23.76 -0.90 31.16
C SER A 253 -23.95 0.60 30.92
N PRO A 254 -23.47 1.48 31.85
CA PRO A 254 -23.51 2.92 31.63
C PRO A 254 -22.74 3.33 30.37
N ARG A 255 -23.26 4.31 29.66
CA ARG A 255 -22.67 4.84 28.41
C ARG A 255 -21.97 6.19 28.67
N GLY A 256 -20.85 6.39 27.95
CA GLY A 256 -20.10 7.64 28.02
C GLY A 256 -18.92 7.59 28.99
N ALA A 257 -18.63 8.71 29.62
CA ALA A 257 -17.54 8.87 30.59
C ALA A 257 -17.99 8.46 32.02
N CYS A 258 -17.14 7.73 32.73
CA CYS A 258 -17.52 7.22 34.08
C CYS A 258 -17.77 8.34 35.09
N GLU A 259 -17.17 9.54 34.91
CA GLU A 259 -17.32 10.67 35.81
C GLU A 259 -18.74 11.26 35.82
N VAL A 260 -19.51 11.00 34.75
CA VAL A 260 -20.89 11.52 34.65
C VAL A 260 -21.95 10.42 34.85
N ALA A 261 -21.53 9.18 35.04
CA ALA A 261 -22.41 8.04 35.28
C ALA A 261 -22.70 7.89 36.79
N ASP A 262 -23.81 7.22 37.13
CA ASP A 262 -24.10 6.86 38.51
C ASP A 262 -23.03 5.89 39.04
N PRO A 263 -22.31 6.23 40.14
CA PRO A 263 -21.27 5.36 40.69
C PRO A 263 -21.75 3.96 41.09
N ALA A 264 -23.00 3.83 41.57
CA ALA A 264 -23.59 2.53 41.94
C ALA A 264 -23.82 1.66 40.69
N ALA A 265 -24.31 2.24 39.62
CA ALA A 265 -24.50 1.55 38.33
C ALA A 265 -23.14 1.12 37.72
N VAL A 266 -22.11 2.00 37.82
CA VAL A 266 -20.75 1.67 37.35
C VAL A 266 -20.18 0.49 38.14
N ALA A 267 -20.30 0.50 39.48
CA ALA A 267 -19.80 -0.58 40.33
C ALA A 267 -20.49 -1.91 40.02
N ALA A 268 -21.82 -1.92 39.89
CA ALA A 268 -22.60 -3.11 39.56
C ALA A 268 -22.26 -3.66 38.16
N ALA A 269 -22.04 -2.77 37.16
CA ALA A 269 -21.62 -3.15 35.83
C ALA A 269 -20.17 -3.68 35.81
N ALA A 270 -19.28 -3.15 36.63
CA ALA A 270 -17.89 -3.60 36.74
C ALA A 270 -17.78 -5.03 37.27
N GLU A 271 -18.68 -5.45 38.18
CA GLU A 271 -18.73 -6.85 38.67
C GLU A 271 -19.11 -7.85 37.58
N ARG A 272 -19.83 -7.41 36.55
CA ARG A 272 -20.29 -8.24 35.42
C ARG A 272 -19.35 -8.18 34.21
N ASP A 273 -18.29 -7.34 34.27
CA ASP A 273 -17.44 -7.03 33.10
C ASP A 273 -16.26 -7.99 32.99
N ASP A 274 -16.41 -9.04 32.19
CA ASP A 274 -15.36 -10.03 31.91
C ASP A 274 -14.36 -9.58 30.84
N ARG A 275 -14.51 -8.36 30.25
CA ARG A 275 -13.65 -7.88 29.20
C ARG A 275 -12.24 -7.56 29.70
N THR A 276 -11.23 -7.87 28.88
CA THR A 276 -9.87 -7.40 29.08
C THR A 276 -9.78 -5.87 28.93
N ALA A 277 -8.74 -5.25 29.46
CA ALA A 277 -8.50 -3.81 29.29
C ALA A 277 -8.41 -3.41 27.80
N GLY A 278 -7.86 -4.29 26.96
CA GLY A 278 -7.80 -4.07 25.50
C GLY A 278 -9.18 -4.04 24.84
N GLN A 279 -10.05 -4.94 25.22
CA GLN A 279 -11.45 -4.98 24.75
C GLN A 279 -12.22 -3.77 25.21
N ARG A 280 -12.11 -3.40 26.51
CA ARG A 280 -12.73 -2.16 27.01
C ARG A 280 -12.24 -0.92 26.26
N GLY A 281 -10.93 -0.83 26.00
CA GLY A 281 -10.36 0.29 25.21
C GLY A 281 -10.92 0.36 23.79
N HIS A 282 -11.12 -0.79 23.13
CA HIS A 282 -11.76 -0.87 21.83
C HIS A 282 -13.20 -0.36 21.88
N ASP A 283 -14.01 -0.89 22.81
CA ASP A 283 -15.43 -0.55 22.93
C ASP A 283 -15.64 0.92 23.35
N ALA A 284 -14.73 1.47 24.16
CA ALA A 284 -14.71 2.88 24.50
C ALA A 284 -14.49 3.77 23.26
N LEU A 285 -13.60 3.37 22.34
CA LEU A 285 -13.41 4.10 21.08
C LEU A 285 -14.64 4.01 20.18
N VAL A 286 -15.32 2.87 20.12
CA VAL A 286 -16.59 2.71 19.38
C VAL A 286 -17.63 3.65 19.95
N ALA A 287 -17.85 3.63 21.27
CA ALA A 287 -18.83 4.48 21.93
C ALA A 287 -18.54 5.98 21.74
N LEU A 288 -17.28 6.39 21.74
CA LEU A 288 -16.87 7.77 21.47
C LEU A 288 -17.17 8.19 20.03
N LEU A 289 -16.88 7.34 19.06
CA LEU A 289 -17.15 7.61 17.65
C LEU A 289 -18.65 7.67 17.36
N ASP A 290 -19.46 6.86 18.04
CA ASP A 290 -20.92 6.91 17.93
C ASP A 290 -21.50 8.19 18.56
N ALA A 291 -20.97 8.62 19.70
CA ALA A 291 -21.35 9.89 20.33
C ALA A 291 -21.01 11.09 19.43
N GLU A 292 -19.83 11.12 18.80
CA GLU A 292 -19.43 12.16 17.86
C GLU A 292 -20.35 12.15 16.62
N ARG A 293 -20.68 10.95 16.11
CA ARG A 293 -21.60 10.79 14.96
C ARG A 293 -22.99 11.33 15.28
N ALA A 294 -23.53 11.07 16.47
CA ALA A 294 -24.82 11.60 16.88
C ALA A 294 -24.81 13.13 16.94
N LEU A 295 -23.75 13.75 17.46
CA LEU A 295 -23.58 15.20 17.50
C LEU A 295 -23.48 15.83 16.11
N THR A 296 -22.72 15.20 15.19
CA THR A 296 -22.56 15.71 13.83
C THR A 296 -23.79 15.50 12.95
N ALA A 297 -24.55 14.44 13.15
CA ALA A 297 -25.83 14.22 12.45
C ALA A 297 -26.85 15.33 12.79
N ALA A 298 -26.86 15.84 14.01
CA ALA A 298 -27.70 16.94 14.42
C ALA A 298 -27.29 18.30 13.81
N ALA A 299 -26.02 18.44 13.39
CA ALA A 299 -25.45 19.72 12.90
C ALA A 299 -25.40 19.87 11.38
N THR A 300 -25.65 18.83 10.59
CA THR A 300 -25.44 18.87 9.11
C THR A 300 -26.70 19.19 8.32
N THR A 301 -26.90 20.47 8.10
CA THR A 301 -27.66 20.96 6.95
C THR A 301 -26.67 21.47 5.88
N GLY A 302 -26.46 20.72 4.81
CA GLY A 302 -25.93 21.22 3.54
C GLY A 302 -24.42 21.10 3.33
N ASN A 303 -24.04 20.24 2.46
CA ASN A 303 -23.09 20.36 1.34
C ASN A 303 -22.83 18.95 0.78
N GLY A 304 -23.05 18.75 -0.51
CA GLY A 304 -23.10 17.48 -1.27
C GLY A 304 -21.89 16.53 -1.20
N ARG A 305 -21.13 16.51 -0.13
CA ARG A 305 -20.24 15.41 0.22
C ARG A 305 -21.05 14.33 0.93
N LEU A 306 -20.75 13.06 0.64
CA LEU A 306 -21.25 11.91 1.40
C LEU A 306 -20.61 11.92 2.81
N SER A 307 -20.92 12.96 3.62
CA SER A 307 -20.45 13.02 4.99
C SER A 307 -21.24 12.01 5.81
N SER A 308 -20.53 11.15 6.52
CA SER A 308 -21.06 10.21 7.51
C SER A 308 -22.03 9.12 6.99
N GLN A 309 -22.09 8.86 5.68
CA GLN A 309 -22.84 7.74 5.16
C GLN A 309 -21.92 6.55 4.90
N ILE A 310 -22.24 5.41 5.50
CA ILE A 310 -21.63 4.15 5.15
C ILE A 310 -22.28 3.69 3.84
N VAL A 311 -21.53 3.77 2.74
CA VAL A 311 -21.97 3.23 1.45
C VAL A 311 -21.27 1.89 1.27
N VAL A 312 -22.06 0.86 1.04
CA VAL A 312 -21.57 -0.51 0.87
C VAL A 312 -22.08 -1.13 -0.42
N THR A 313 -21.33 -2.06 -0.96
CA THR A 313 -21.79 -2.96 -2.02
C THR A 313 -21.84 -4.39 -1.49
N VAL A 314 -22.93 -5.04 -1.78
CA VAL A 314 -23.19 -6.44 -1.42
C VAL A 314 -24.03 -7.06 -2.53
N THR A 315 -23.91 -8.33 -2.80
CA THR A 315 -24.78 -9.01 -3.77
C THR A 315 -26.14 -9.33 -3.14
N ASP A 316 -27.18 -9.42 -3.98
CA ASP A 316 -28.51 -9.83 -3.55
C ASP A 316 -28.50 -11.21 -2.86
N LYS A 317 -27.66 -12.14 -3.33
CA LYS A 317 -27.49 -13.45 -2.72
C LYS A 317 -26.91 -13.35 -1.31
N GLU A 318 -25.82 -12.62 -1.13
CA GLU A 318 -25.18 -12.44 0.18
C GLU A 318 -26.11 -11.74 1.18
N LEU A 319 -26.91 -10.79 0.71
CA LEU A 319 -27.88 -10.09 1.56
C LEU A 319 -29.01 -11.03 2.01
N ARG A 320 -29.55 -11.86 1.12
CA ARG A 320 -30.61 -12.85 1.47
C ARG A 320 -30.12 -13.96 2.39
N GLU A 321 -28.90 -14.41 2.19
CA GLU A 321 -28.27 -15.47 2.99
C GLU A 321 -27.70 -14.92 4.32
N HIS A 322 -27.73 -13.60 4.54
CA HIS A 322 -27.08 -12.92 5.67
C HIS A 322 -25.61 -13.33 5.82
N ALA A 323 -24.97 -13.69 4.72
CA ALA A 323 -23.62 -14.21 4.64
C ALA A 323 -22.80 -13.41 3.62
N GLY A 324 -21.46 -13.49 3.74
CA GLY A 324 -20.57 -12.79 2.84
C GLY A 324 -19.97 -11.52 3.43
N VAL A 325 -19.32 -10.73 2.58
CA VAL A 325 -18.53 -9.56 2.96
C VAL A 325 -18.89 -8.37 2.08
N ALA A 326 -19.42 -7.34 2.70
CA ALA A 326 -19.73 -6.07 2.07
C ALA A 326 -18.47 -5.17 1.99
N LEU A 327 -18.35 -4.38 0.91
CA LEU A 327 -17.28 -3.41 0.73
C LEU A 327 -17.80 -1.98 0.96
N THR A 328 -17.16 -1.25 1.86
CA THR A 328 -17.48 0.17 2.09
C THR A 328 -16.80 1.09 1.07
N ALA A 329 -17.31 2.32 0.94
CA ALA A 329 -16.69 3.34 0.09
C ALA A 329 -15.26 3.74 0.53
N THR A 330 -14.89 3.46 1.77
CA THR A 330 -13.54 3.66 2.30
C THR A 330 -12.60 2.49 2.03
N GLY A 331 -13.11 1.39 1.44
CA GLY A 331 -12.35 0.18 1.14
C GLY A 331 -12.30 -0.82 2.29
N THR A 332 -13.05 -0.59 3.37
CA THR A 332 -13.16 -1.51 4.48
C THR A 332 -14.13 -2.65 4.12
N ARG A 333 -13.80 -3.87 4.49
CA ARG A 333 -14.66 -5.04 4.36
C ARG A 333 -15.40 -5.27 5.66
N LEU A 334 -16.72 -5.47 5.58
CA LEU A 334 -17.59 -5.75 6.73
C LEU A 334 -18.32 -7.06 6.50
N PRO A 335 -18.42 -7.97 7.48
CA PRO A 335 -19.38 -9.06 7.45
C PRO A 335 -20.80 -8.51 7.25
N VAL A 336 -21.63 -9.21 6.49
CA VAL A 336 -23.01 -8.76 6.22
C VAL A 336 -23.82 -8.66 7.51
N ALA A 337 -23.55 -9.51 8.51
CA ALA A 337 -24.19 -9.44 9.82
C ALA A 337 -23.90 -8.10 10.53
N GLU A 338 -22.63 -7.70 10.61
CA GLU A 338 -22.23 -6.41 11.20
C GLU A 338 -22.77 -5.21 10.38
N LEU A 339 -22.88 -5.39 9.05
CA LEU A 339 -23.48 -4.36 8.20
C LEU A 339 -24.94 -4.10 8.58
N ILE A 340 -25.71 -5.14 8.87
CA ILE A 340 -27.12 -5.01 9.24
C ILE A 340 -27.27 -4.22 10.53
N GLU A 341 -26.42 -4.47 11.54
CA GLU A 341 -26.40 -3.72 12.79
C GLU A 341 -26.07 -2.24 12.58
N VAL A 342 -25.00 -1.97 11.82
CA VAL A 342 -24.55 -0.59 11.52
C VAL A 342 -25.57 0.16 10.66
N ALA A 343 -26.38 -0.55 9.85
CA ALA A 343 -27.33 0.01 8.91
C ALA A 343 -28.78 0.06 9.46
N ALA A 344 -29.03 -0.36 10.69
CA ALA A 344 -30.38 -0.44 11.26
C ALA A 344 -31.19 0.86 11.12
N ASP A 345 -30.52 2.04 11.25
CA ASP A 345 -31.13 3.35 11.11
C ASP A 345 -30.84 4.05 9.76
N ALA A 346 -30.28 3.33 8.79
CA ALA A 346 -29.84 3.92 7.52
C ALA A 346 -30.97 3.94 6.48
N THR A 347 -31.00 4.99 5.63
CA THR A 347 -31.85 5.01 4.45
C THR A 347 -31.24 4.14 3.34
N PRO A 348 -31.83 3.01 2.96
CA PRO A 348 -31.27 2.15 1.94
C PRO A 348 -31.40 2.79 0.54
N HIS A 349 -30.36 2.61 -0.27
CA HIS A 349 -30.37 2.96 -1.69
C HIS A 349 -30.13 1.70 -2.51
N LEU A 350 -31.09 1.32 -3.34
CA LEU A 350 -30.96 0.18 -4.24
C LEU A 350 -30.31 0.61 -5.56
N ALA A 351 -29.21 -0.05 -5.92
CA ALA A 351 -28.59 0.07 -7.23
C ALA A 351 -28.64 -1.30 -7.92
N VAL A 352 -29.34 -1.41 -9.04
CA VAL A 352 -29.49 -2.65 -9.79
C VAL A 352 -28.61 -2.62 -11.04
N PHE A 353 -27.89 -3.70 -11.28
CA PHE A 353 -27.03 -3.87 -12.45
C PHE A 353 -27.57 -5.01 -13.33
N SER A 354 -27.33 -4.93 -14.65
CA SER A 354 -27.68 -6.03 -15.55
C SER A 354 -26.75 -7.23 -15.29
N HIS A 355 -27.33 -8.40 -15.34
CA HIS A 355 -26.82 -9.64 -14.76
C HIS A 355 -25.46 -10.12 -15.30
N HIS A 356 -25.05 -9.72 -16.50
CA HIS A 356 -23.81 -10.19 -17.15
C HIS A 356 -22.85 -9.10 -17.59
N THR A 357 -23.25 -7.84 -17.57
CA THR A 357 -22.43 -6.73 -18.12
C THR A 357 -21.92 -5.76 -17.07
N GLY A 358 -22.42 -5.84 -15.82
CA GLY A 358 -22.10 -4.86 -14.77
C GLY A 358 -22.52 -3.42 -15.08
N GLN A 359 -23.35 -3.23 -16.10
CA GLN A 359 -23.81 -1.91 -16.49
C GLN A 359 -24.75 -1.33 -15.44
N ALA A 360 -24.42 -0.14 -14.96
CA ALA A 360 -25.29 0.59 -14.06
C ALA A 360 -26.53 1.11 -14.79
N LEU A 361 -27.68 1.10 -14.10
CA LEU A 361 -28.88 1.73 -14.63
C LEU A 361 -28.67 3.24 -14.72
N TYR A 362 -29.30 3.84 -15.72
CA TYR A 362 -29.25 5.28 -15.95
C TYR A 362 -29.95 6.05 -14.82
N LEU A 363 -29.31 7.11 -14.30
CA LEU A 363 -29.86 8.00 -13.27
C LEU A 363 -30.23 9.39 -13.77
N GLY A 364 -29.98 9.68 -15.04
CA GLY A 364 -30.38 10.93 -15.67
C GLY A 364 -29.21 11.85 -15.99
N ARG A 365 -29.50 12.88 -16.79
CA ARG A 365 -28.61 13.97 -17.19
C ARG A 365 -28.60 15.06 -16.14
N GLY A 366 -27.45 15.65 -15.92
CA GLY A 366 -27.36 16.61 -14.87
C GLY A 366 -26.49 17.82 -15.11
N ARG A 367 -26.05 18.38 -14.06
CA ARG A 367 -25.14 19.52 -13.95
C ARG A 367 -23.72 19.05 -14.17
N ARG A 368 -22.73 19.96 -14.34
CA ARG A 368 -21.30 19.63 -14.43
C ARG A 368 -20.81 18.72 -13.28
N LEU A 369 -21.33 18.92 -12.07
CA LEU A 369 -21.00 18.08 -10.93
C LEU A 369 -21.99 16.92 -10.84
N ALA A 370 -21.46 15.71 -10.73
CA ALA A 370 -22.25 14.52 -10.50
C ALA A 370 -23.11 14.65 -9.23
N SER A 371 -24.38 14.29 -9.33
CA SER A 371 -25.32 14.25 -8.22
C SER A 371 -24.91 13.18 -7.19
N LYS A 372 -25.50 13.26 -5.99
CA LYS A 372 -25.32 12.22 -4.96
C LYS A 372 -25.73 10.83 -5.48
N ALA A 373 -26.86 10.75 -6.19
CA ALA A 373 -27.35 9.49 -6.77
C ALA A 373 -26.38 8.93 -7.82
N GLN A 374 -25.85 9.77 -8.72
CA GLN A 374 -24.82 9.34 -9.68
C GLN A 374 -23.55 8.88 -8.97
N ARG A 375 -23.11 9.55 -7.90
CA ARG A 375 -21.95 9.10 -7.13
C ARG A 375 -22.19 7.75 -6.45
N LEU A 376 -23.40 7.46 -5.99
CA LEU A 376 -23.74 6.13 -5.45
C LEU A 376 -23.64 5.05 -6.54
N MET A 377 -24.15 5.35 -7.75
CA MET A 377 -24.01 4.42 -8.88
C MET A 377 -22.58 4.22 -9.31
N LEU A 378 -21.78 5.29 -9.36
CA LEU A 378 -20.34 5.19 -9.63
C LEU A 378 -19.63 4.35 -8.57
N PHE A 379 -20.01 4.48 -7.30
CA PHE A 379 -19.44 3.62 -6.26
C PHE A 379 -19.82 2.15 -6.48
N ALA A 380 -21.07 1.87 -6.71
CA ALA A 380 -21.55 0.51 -6.93
C ALA A 380 -20.86 -0.16 -8.14
N ARG A 381 -20.60 0.61 -9.22
CA ARG A 381 -19.92 0.12 -10.42
C ARG A 381 -18.40 0.06 -10.28
N ASP A 382 -17.76 1.16 -9.78
CA ASP A 382 -16.30 1.33 -9.88
C ASP A 382 -15.58 0.97 -8.59
N ARG A 383 -16.24 1.05 -7.42
CA ARG A 383 -15.75 0.70 -6.07
C ARG A 383 -14.49 1.46 -5.63
N GLY A 384 -13.77 2.08 -6.54
CA GLY A 384 -12.55 2.85 -6.31
C GLY A 384 -12.07 3.53 -7.57
N CYS A 385 -10.83 4.01 -7.58
CA CYS A 385 -10.23 4.64 -8.75
C CYS A 385 -10.11 3.64 -9.90
N THR A 386 -10.66 3.99 -11.08
CA THR A 386 -10.68 3.11 -12.27
C THR A 386 -9.33 3.06 -13.01
N ALA A 387 -8.37 3.93 -12.67
CA ALA A 387 -7.05 3.92 -13.31
C ALA A 387 -6.27 2.65 -12.98
N PRO A 388 -5.66 1.98 -13.97
CA PRO A 388 -4.95 0.71 -13.80
C PRO A 388 -3.91 0.75 -12.69
N GLY A 389 -3.95 -0.23 -11.79
CA GLY A 389 -3.01 -0.35 -10.69
C GLY A 389 -3.22 0.64 -9.53
N CYS A 390 -4.32 1.41 -9.52
CA CYS A 390 -4.60 2.35 -8.44
C CYS A 390 -5.48 1.73 -7.35
N ALA A 391 -4.98 1.67 -6.13
CA ALA A 391 -5.70 1.17 -4.97
C ALA A 391 -6.49 2.25 -4.20
N ALA A 392 -6.64 3.48 -4.75
CA ALA A 392 -7.36 4.54 -4.08
C ALA A 392 -8.85 4.19 -3.94
N PRO A 393 -9.41 4.14 -2.70
CA PRO A 393 -10.80 3.80 -2.46
C PRO A 393 -11.73 4.89 -2.99
N PHE A 394 -12.99 4.56 -3.17
CA PHE A 394 -13.98 5.48 -3.77
C PHE A 394 -14.12 6.81 -3.02
N SER A 395 -13.98 6.80 -1.70
CA SER A 395 -14.02 8.02 -0.87
C SER A 395 -12.98 9.07 -1.27
N ARG A 396 -11.87 8.64 -1.92
CA ARG A 396 -10.80 9.51 -2.44
C ARG A 396 -10.93 9.80 -3.94
N THR A 397 -12.07 9.47 -4.55
CA THR A 397 -12.30 9.69 -5.99
C THR A 397 -13.20 10.89 -6.25
N GLN A 398 -13.09 11.40 -7.47
CA GLN A 398 -13.96 12.38 -8.09
C GLN A 398 -14.71 11.72 -9.24
N ALA A 399 -15.87 12.25 -9.62
CA ALA A 399 -16.52 11.88 -10.87
C ALA A 399 -15.71 12.48 -12.04
N HIS A 400 -15.23 11.62 -12.91
CA HIS A 400 -14.46 11.95 -14.09
C HIS A 400 -15.34 11.79 -15.33
N HIS A 401 -15.35 12.79 -16.21
CA HIS A 401 -16.10 12.76 -17.46
C HIS A 401 -15.27 12.13 -18.59
N PHE A 402 -15.92 11.32 -19.42
CA PHE A 402 -15.33 10.85 -20.68
C PHE A 402 -16.40 10.89 -21.80
N PRO A 403 -16.20 11.69 -22.85
CA PRO A 403 -15.11 12.68 -23.00
C PRO A 403 -15.12 13.75 -21.89
N ASP A 404 -14.01 14.50 -21.76
CA ASP A 404 -13.94 15.57 -20.76
C ASP A 404 -15.12 16.52 -20.90
N TYR A 405 -15.58 17.08 -19.78
CA TYR A 405 -16.69 18.05 -19.77
C TYR A 405 -16.40 19.27 -20.64
N ALA A 406 -15.14 19.72 -20.69
CA ALA A 406 -14.70 20.81 -21.55
C ALA A 406 -14.81 20.47 -23.05
N ASP A 407 -14.74 19.20 -23.42
CA ASP A 407 -14.91 18.66 -24.77
C ASP A 407 -16.38 18.29 -25.09
N GLY A 408 -17.34 18.72 -24.26
CA GLY A 408 -18.75 18.44 -24.46
C GLY A 408 -19.29 17.17 -23.83
N GLY A 409 -18.50 16.51 -22.96
CA GLY A 409 -18.93 15.31 -22.25
C GLY A 409 -20.15 15.55 -21.36
N PRO A 410 -21.21 14.72 -21.44
CA PRO A 410 -22.40 14.87 -20.60
C PRO A 410 -22.13 14.37 -19.18
N THR A 411 -22.91 14.86 -18.22
CA THR A 411 -22.90 14.38 -16.84
C THR A 411 -23.92 13.24 -16.68
N ASP A 412 -23.81 12.23 -17.50
CA ASP A 412 -24.59 10.99 -17.45
C ASP A 412 -23.75 9.86 -16.85
N VAL A 413 -24.38 8.91 -16.15
CA VAL A 413 -23.65 7.84 -15.47
C VAL A 413 -22.78 7.01 -16.43
N ASP A 414 -23.20 6.89 -17.69
CA ASP A 414 -22.48 6.19 -18.75
C ASP A 414 -21.26 6.97 -19.27
N HIS A 415 -21.20 8.27 -18.95
CA HIS A 415 -20.11 9.16 -19.33
C HIS A 415 -19.30 9.63 -18.11
N LEU A 416 -19.49 8.99 -16.98
CA LEU A 416 -18.78 9.28 -15.75
C LEU A 416 -18.02 8.05 -15.25
N GLY A 417 -16.85 8.26 -14.67
CA GLY A 417 -16.06 7.24 -14.00
C GLY A 417 -15.46 7.74 -12.69
N ALA A 418 -15.13 6.84 -11.78
CA ALA A 418 -14.44 7.19 -10.54
C ALA A 418 -12.94 7.30 -10.78
N ALA A 419 -12.35 8.49 -10.58
CA ALA A 419 -10.90 8.69 -10.65
C ALA A 419 -10.43 9.48 -9.41
N CYS A 420 -9.31 9.05 -8.78
CA CYS A 420 -8.72 9.85 -7.71
C CYS A 420 -8.22 11.20 -8.27
N GLY A 421 -8.11 12.23 -7.42
CA GLY A 421 -7.77 13.57 -7.89
C GLY A 421 -6.48 13.66 -8.71
N ARG A 422 -5.53 12.75 -8.47
CA ARG A 422 -4.30 12.64 -9.28
C ARG A 422 -4.59 12.09 -10.67
N HIS A 423 -5.31 10.97 -10.79
CA HIS A 423 -5.63 10.36 -12.06
C HIS A 423 -6.65 11.18 -12.85
N ASN A 424 -7.60 11.84 -12.19
CA ASN A 424 -8.52 12.75 -12.85
C ASN A 424 -7.79 13.89 -13.60
N ARG A 425 -6.71 14.43 -13.00
CA ARG A 425 -5.89 15.48 -13.63
C ARG A 425 -4.90 14.96 -14.68
N SER A 426 -4.68 13.66 -14.76
CA SER A 426 -3.80 13.06 -15.77
C SER A 426 -4.50 12.69 -17.07
N VAL A 427 -5.81 12.86 -17.15
CA VAL A 427 -6.56 12.65 -18.38
C VAL A 427 -6.43 13.87 -19.26
N GLY A 428 -6.13 13.65 -20.55
CA GLY A 428 -5.90 14.73 -21.51
C GLY A 428 -5.52 14.16 -22.87
N LYS A 429 -5.09 15.06 -23.76
CA LYS A 429 -4.74 14.76 -25.15
C LYS A 429 -3.25 14.90 -25.44
N ALA A 430 -2.47 15.37 -24.47
CA ALA A 430 -1.04 15.57 -24.64
C ALA A 430 -0.27 14.25 -24.51
N LEU A 431 0.96 14.21 -25.05
CA LEU A 431 1.85 13.07 -24.90
C LEU A 431 2.13 12.81 -23.41
N GLY A 432 1.85 11.61 -22.93
CA GLY A 432 1.98 11.20 -21.55
C GLY A 432 0.70 11.37 -20.71
N ASP A 433 -0.34 11.99 -21.27
CA ASP A 433 -1.67 11.96 -20.67
C ASP A 433 -2.33 10.58 -20.83
N TRP A 434 -3.49 10.45 -20.22
CA TRP A 434 -4.33 9.26 -20.33
C TRP A 434 -5.64 9.61 -21.03
N GLU A 435 -6.08 8.72 -21.89
CA GLU A 435 -7.44 8.72 -22.41
C GLU A 435 -8.27 7.62 -21.74
N THR A 436 -9.56 7.84 -21.62
CA THR A 436 -10.51 6.97 -20.92
C THR A 436 -11.72 6.68 -21.77
N MET A 437 -12.28 5.47 -21.65
CA MET A 437 -13.53 5.08 -22.30
C MET A 437 -14.31 4.05 -21.48
N LEU A 438 -15.61 3.97 -21.69
CA LEU A 438 -16.43 2.87 -21.24
C LEU A 438 -16.33 1.72 -22.24
N LEU A 439 -16.01 0.52 -21.77
CA LEU A 439 -16.08 -0.69 -22.60
C LEU A 439 -17.55 -1.11 -22.73
N ILE A 440 -18.03 -1.23 -23.95
CA ILE A 440 -19.41 -1.60 -24.25
C ILE A 440 -19.59 -3.10 -24.52
N ASP A 441 -18.49 -3.81 -24.75
CA ASP A 441 -18.47 -5.22 -25.05
C ASP A 441 -17.27 -5.96 -24.40
N GLY A 442 -17.21 -7.28 -24.57
CA GLY A 442 -16.16 -8.13 -24.04
C GLY A 442 -16.28 -8.42 -22.53
N PRO A 443 -15.27 -9.13 -21.95
CA PRO A 443 -15.33 -9.61 -20.56
C PRO A 443 -15.35 -8.48 -19.51
N HIS A 444 -15.04 -7.26 -19.92
CA HIS A 444 -15.02 -6.07 -19.06
C HIS A 444 -16.05 -5.02 -19.49
N ALA A 445 -17.10 -5.43 -20.20
CA ALA A 445 -18.20 -4.52 -20.56
C ALA A 445 -18.75 -3.78 -19.33
N GLY A 446 -19.07 -2.51 -19.48
CA GLY A 446 -19.52 -1.64 -18.39
C GLY A 446 -18.40 -1.08 -17.50
N ARG A 447 -17.13 -1.37 -17.81
CA ARG A 447 -15.96 -0.89 -17.05
C ARG A 447 -15.26 0.27 -17.76
N ILE A 448 -14.65 1.14 -16.96
CA ILE A 448 -13.82 2.23 -17.50
C ILE A 448 -12.43 1.69 -17.80
N ALA A 449 -12.04 1.79 -19.06
CA ALA A 449 -10.69 1.44 -19.52
C ALA A 449 -9.85 2.70 -19.72
N TRP A 450 -8.56 2.56 -19.54
CA TRP A 450 -7.56 3.60 -19.61
C TRP A 450 -6.47 3.21 -20.61
N ARG A 451 -5.99 4.17 -21.40
CA ARG A 451 -4.87 4.01 -22.31
C ARG A 451 -3.97 5.26 -22.29
N PRO A 452 -2.63 5.14 -22.22
CA PRO A 452 -1.74 6.29 -22.37
C PRO A 452 -1.85 6.88 -23.77
N VAL A 453 -1.91 8.20 -23.88
CA VAL A 453 -1.83 8.92 -25.16
C VAL A 453 -0.43 8.74 -25.74
N ALA A 454 -0.32 8.25 -26.98
CA ALA A 454 0.93 7.98 -27.69
C ALA A 454 1.92 7.13 -26.84
N ALA A 455 1.46 6.01 -26.35
CA ALA A 455 2.29 5.05 -25.61
C ALA A 455 3.50 4.64 -26.43
N ARG A 456 4.67 4.57 -25.78
CA ARG A 456 5.94 4.10 -26.36
C ARG A 456 5.82 2.69 -26.97
N TYR A 457 4.88 1.92 -26.48
CA TYR A 457 4.58 0.58 -26.94
C TYR A 457 3.13 0.52 -27.44
N PRO A 458 2.91 0.49 -28.77
CA PRO A 458 1.57 0.39 -29.35
C PRO A 458 0.76 -0.83 -28.89
N ARG A 459 1.44 -1.81 -28.25
CA ARG A 459 0.82 -3.04 -27.74
C ARG A 459 0.13 -2.90 -26.38
N LYS A 460 0.30 -1.79 -25.65
CA LYS A 460 -0.45 -1.52 -24.41
C LYS A 460 -1.83 -0.98 -24.78
N GLY A 461 -2.74 -1.90 -25.09
CA GLY A 461 -4.14 -1.59 -25.36
C GLY A 461 -4.87 -0.99 -24.14
N TRP A 462 -6.16 -0.89 -24.25
CA TRP A 462 -7.04 -0.47 -23.16
C TRP A 462 -6.89 -1.40 -21.95
N ARG A 463 -6.75 -0.83 -20.76
CA ARG A 463 -6.55 -1.52 -19.49
C ARG A 463 -7.61 -1.14 -18.49
N VAL A 464 -8.13 -2.13 -17.78
CA VAL A 464 -9.10 -1.96 -16.70
C VAL A 464 -8.42 -2.17 -15.36
N ASN A 465 -8.81 -1.42 -14.34
CA ASN A 465 -8.35 -1.64 -12.99
C ASN A 465 -9.12 -2.82 -12.35
N GLN A 466 -8.40 -3.85 -11.97
CA GLN A 466 -8.99 -5.05 -11.34
C GLN A 466 -8.84 -5.04 -9.80
N ILE A 467 -8.08 -4.10 -9.23
CA ILE A 467 -7.80 -4.08 -7.78
C ILE A 467 -9.09 -4.02 -6.94
N HIS A 468 -10.08 -3.28 -7.40
CA HIS A 468 -11.36 -3.14 -6.71
C HIS A 468 -12.41 -4.18 -7.10
N HIS A 469 -12.05 -5.15 -7.96
CA HIS A 469 -12.94 -6.15 -8.54
C HIS A 469 -12.23 -7.50 -8.66
N ALA A 470 -11.72 -7.98 -7.55
CA ALA A 470 -10.98 -9.25 -7.49
C ALA A 470 -11.83 -10.45 -7.97
N GLU A 471 -13.17 -10.36 -7.86
CA GLU A 471 -14.12 -11.35 -8.34
C GLU A 471 -14.20 -11.48 -9.87
N LEU A 472 -13.67 -10.48 -10.60
CA LEU A 472 -13.60 -10.50 -12.07
C LEU A 472 -12.26 -11.03 -12.60
N LEU A 473 -11.34 -11.42 -11.72
CA LEU A 473 -10.17 -12.17 -12.16
C LEU A 473 -10.65 -13.50 -12.75
N PRO A 474 -10.05 -13.96 -13.89
CA PRO A 474 -10.46 -15.22 -14.49
C PRO A 474 -10.47 -16.31 -13.43
N ASP A 475 -11.61 -16.94 -13.28
CA ASP A 475 -11.76 -18.11 -12.43
C ASP A 475 -10.77 -19.16 -12.94
N GLN A 476 -9.83 -19.59 -12.12
CA GLN A 476 -8.89 -20.64 -12.47
C GLN A 476 -9.60 -22.01 -12.39
N GLY A 477 -10.67 -22.17 -13.15
CA GLY A 477 -11.48 -23.37 -13.18
C GLY A 477 -12.55 -23.43 -12.08
N PRO A 478 -13.54 -24.31 -12.20
CA PRO A 478 -14.63 -24.43 -11.26
C PRO A 478 -14.09 -24.92 -9.92
N HIS A 479 -13.74 -23.99 -9.03
CA HIS A 479 -13.86 -24.25 -7.63
C HIS A 479 -15.38 -24.24 -7.34
N ALA A 480 -16.05 -25.35 -7.65
CA ALA A 480 -17.27 -25.64 -6.94
C ALA A 480 -16.94 -25.46 -5.46
N PRO A 481 -17.71 -24.67 -4.70
CA PRO A 481 -17.54 -24.66 -3.25
C PRO A 481 -17.52 -26.12 -2.82
N PRO A 482 -16.54 -26.56 -2.02
CA PRO A 482 -16.55 -27.94 -1.53
C PRO A 482 -17.93 -28.18 -0.96
N ALA A 483 -18.52 -29.32 -1.30
CA ALA A 483 -19.77 -29.75 -0.67
C ALA A 483 -19.57 -29.66 0.85
N PRO A 484 -20.61 -29.33 1.64
CA PRO A 484 -20.48 -29.30 3.09
C PRO A 484 -19.88 -30.64 3.54
N GLY A 485 -18.69 -30.68 4.07
CA GLY A 485 -17.93 -31.87 4.41
C GLY A 485 -16.62 -32.10 3.65
N ASP A 486 -16.36 -31.38 2.55
CA ASP A 486 -15.16 -31.53 1.71
C ASP A 486 -14.14 -30.39 1.84
N SER A 487 -13.96 -29.80 3.02
CA SER A 487 -12.83 -28.91 3.20
C SER A 487 -11.52 -29.70 3.09
N ARG A 488 -10.53 -29.18 2.37
CA ARG A 488 -9.19 -29.81 2.30
C ARG A 488 -8.60 -30.05 3.68
N GLY A 489 -8.96 -29.23 4.69
CA GLY A 489 -8.59 -29.39 6.08
C GLY A 489 -9.29 -30.58 6.73
N GLU A 490 -10.58 -30.79 6.49
CA GLU A 490 -11.34 -31.96 7.00
C GLU A 490 -10.89 -33.24 6.33
N ALA A 491 -10.65 -33.24 5.02
CA ALA A 491 -10.09 -34.40 4.32
C ALA A 491 -8.66 -34.74 4.79
N TYR A 492 -7.86 -33.73 5.14
CA TYR A 492 -6.52 -33.94 5.73
C TYR A 492 -6.62 -34.48 7.16
N LEU A 493 -7.49 -33.93 7.99
CA LEU A 493 -7.74 -34.42 9.34
C LEU A 493 -8.34 -35.84 9.34
N ALA A 494 -9.26 -36.15 8.44
CA ALA A 494 -9.81 -37.49 8.29
C ALA A 494 -8.73 -38.52 7.92
N ARG A 495 -7.75 -38.16 7.06
CA ARG A 495 -6.60 -39.03 6.75
C ARG A 495 -5.64 -39.20 7.92
N LEU A 496 -5.44 -38.17 8.75
CA LEU A 496 -4.62 -38.29 9.96
C LEU A 496 -5.26 -39.11 11.05
N ILE A 497 -6.59 -39.17 11.13
CA ILE A 497 -7.34 -39.99 12.12
C ILE A 497 -7.45 -41.44 11.65
N ALA A 498 -7.39 -41.67 10.34
CA ALA A 498 -7.49 -43.03 9.76
C ALA A 498 -6.11 -43.73 9.60
N ALA A 499 -5.00 -43.07 9.90
CA ALA A 499 -3.65 -43.60 9.95
C ALA A 499 -3.18 -43.83 11.38
#